data_44e2a7b522c9a3d1ab151e346c643a88
#
_entry.id   44e2a7b522c9a3d1ab151e346c643a88
#
_cell.length_a   1.000
_cell.length_b   1.000
_cell.length_c   1.000
_cell.angle_alpha   90.00
_cell.angle_beta   90.00
_cell.angle_gamma   90.00
#
_symmetry.space_group_name_H-M   'P 1'
#
loop_
_entity.id
_entity.type
_entity.pdbx_description
1 polymer ?
#
loop_
_entity_poly.entity_id
_entity_poly.type
_entity_poly.pdbx_seq_one_letter_code
_entity_poly.pdbx_strand_id
1 'polypeptide(L)'
;MLVSNVNRILIVKLSSFGDVVQTLPLLHGLRASFPSATIGWAVQKSFAPLLHGHPYIDNLHVLDSKKLGPCFKLGDELRAAKYDIVLDAQGLFVSALVARLSNAPMRIGYNWRREANNIFMTDTSVIATDRVHMVEKILRLGDSVGASRIPFLMDTFLASKPMSVDMTGDRKQLAALVVGASVASKTLSPEHWARIADMLFSGGFTPVLIGGPQEQAVAEKIEALASNPVINLAAKTSFTELAGVLTNAAVVVSSDTGALHLAVAVGAPTVGLFGVTDPVRTGNNWGHAPFITLDAGGLADNRNFRDVAADAKVVDDIPSSEIIAAVHKIARRMP
;
A
#
# COMPACT_ATOMS: atom_id res chain seq x y z
N MET A 1 -25.78 2.14 -14.83
CA MET A 1 -26.53 3.42 -14.87
C MET A 1 -25.50 4.55 -14.76
N LEU A 2 -25.40 5.44 -15.74
CA LEU A 2 -24.65 6.68 -15.55
C LEU A 2 -25.42 7.52 -14.55
N VAL A 3 -24.84 7.75 -13.37
CA VAL A 3 -25.46 8.58 -12.34
C VAL A 3 -25.25 10.03 -12.76
N SER A 4 -26.28 10.65 -13.36
CA SER A 4 -26.28 12.07 -13.65
C SER A 4 -26.34 12.87 -12.35
N ASN A 5 -25.43 13.83 -12.18
CA ASN A 5 -25.31 14.73 -11.01
C ASN A 5 -24.78 14.10 -9.71
N VAL A 6 -23.63 13.43 -9.78
CA VAL A 6 -22.88 13.06 -8.58
C VAL A 6 -22.08 14.27 -8.11
N ASN A 7 -22.44 14.81 -6.95
CA ASN A 7 -21.75 15.98 -6.37
C ASN A 7 -20.88 15.65 -5.17
N ARG A 8 -21.18 14.55 -4.46
CA ARG A 8 -20.51 14.20 -3.20
C ARG A 8 -20.26 12.69 -3.14
N ILE A 9 -19.00 12.28 -3.19
CA ILE A 9 -18.57 10.87 -3.19
C ILE A 9 -17.77 10.59 -1.94
N LEU A 10 -18.07 9.48 -1.24
CA LEU A 10 -17.28 9.00 -0.12
C LEU A 10 -16.57 7.69 -0.50
N ILE A 11 -15.27 7.65 -0.33
CA ILE A 11 -14.49 6.40 -0.34
C ILE A 11 -14.39 5.88 1.10
N VAL A 12 -14.77 4.64 1.34
CA VAL A 12 -14.55 3.97 2.62
C VAL A 12 -13.44 2.94 2.47
N LYS A 13 -12.23 3.30 2.89
CA LYS A 13 -11.08 2.41 2.97
C LYS A 13 -10.35 2.67 4.28
N LEU A 14 -10.69 1.85 5.30
CA LEU A 14 -10.25 2.07 6.68
C LEU A 14 -8.83 1.58 6.94
N SER A 15 -8.43 0.47 6.34
CA SER A 15 -7.16 -0.25 6.55
C SER A 15 -6.95 -1.30 5.43
N SER A 16 -5.80 -1.98 5.28
CA SER A 16 -4.56 -1.73 6.00
C SER A 16 -3.69 -0.69 5.26
N PHE A 17 -2.43 -0.49 5.70
CA PHE A 17 -1.51 0.47 5.06
C PHE A 17 -1.43 0.29 3.53
N GLY A 18 -1.03 -0.88 3.07
CA GLY A 18 -0.92 -1.17 1.64
C GLY A 18 -2.25 -1.05 0.89
N ASP A 19 -3.36 -1.45 1.51
CA ASP A 19 -4.68 -1.35 0.89
C ASP A 19 -5.15 0.10 0.72
N VAL A 20 -4.82 0.99 1.67
CA VAL A 20 -5.09 2.43 1.55
C VAL A 20 -4.33 3.00 0.36
N VAL A 21 -3.03 2.67 0.25
CA VAL A 21 -2.20 3.09 -0.88
C VAL A 21 -2.72 2.55 -2.21
N GLN A 22 -3.09 1.27 -2.29
CA GLN A 22 -3.66 0.66 -3.50
C GLN A 22 -5.03 1.23 -3.90
N THR A 23 -5.65 2.06 -3.06
CA THR A 23 -6.91 2.74 -3.38
C THR A 23 -6.69 4.12 -4.04
N LEU A 24 -5.46 4.65 -4.05
CA LEU A 24 -5.15 5.92 -4.70
C LEU A 24 -5.52 5.96 -6.20
N PRO A 25 -5.31 4.90 -7.01
CA PRO A 25 -5.76 4.91 -8.40
C PRO A 25 -7.27 5.17 -8.56
N LEU A 26 -8.11 4.66 -7.66
CA LEU A 26 -9.54 4.99 -7.63
C LEU A 26 -9.78 6.47 -7.35
N LEU A 27 -9.09 7.04 -6.36
CA LEU A 27 -9.19 8.47 -6.03
C LEU A 27 -8.83 9.33 -7.24
N HIS A 28 -7.73 9.02 -7.93
CA HIS A 28 -7.31 9.73 -9.14
C HIS A 28 -8.35 9.63 -10.25
N GLY A 29 -8.88 8.44 -10.50
CA GLY A 29 -9.94 8.23 -11.50
C GLY A 29 -11.23 8.98 -11.19
N LEU A 30 -11.64 9.00 -9.90
CA LEU A 30 -12.82 9.75 -9.44
C LEU A 30 -12.60 11.26 -9.62
N ARG A 31 -11.45 11.82 -9.22
CA ARG A 31 -11.16 13.26 -9.37
C ARG A 31 -11.12 13.68 -10.84
N ALA A 32 -10.54 12.86 -11.71
CA ALA A 32 -10.49 13.13 -13.15
C ALA A 32 -11.88 13.11 -13.78
N SER A 33 -12.77 12.21 -13.36
CA SER A 33 -14.11 12.06 -13.94
C SER A 33 -15.13 13.01 -13.31
N PHE A 34 -14.92 13.39 -12.06
CA PHE A 34 -15.82 14.28 -11.31
C PHE A 34 -15.03 15.45 -10.72
N PRO A 35 -14.49 16.37 -11.55
CA PRO A 35 -13.57 17.41 -11.09
C PRO A 35 -14.18 18.38 -10.08
N SER A 36 -15.50 18.60 -10.14
CA SER A 36 -16.26 19.50 -9.25
C SER A 36 -16.90 18.79 -8.06
N ALA A 37 -16.83 17.44 -7.99
CA ALA A 37 -17.42 16.72 -6.89
C ALA A 37 -16.61 16.88 -5.59
N THR A 38 -17.31 16.94 -4.47
CA THR A 38 -16.68 16.80 -3.16
C THR A 38 -16.34 15.34 -2.91
N ILE A 39 -15.05 15.03 -2.80
CA ILE A 39 -14.58 13.67 -2.51
C ILE A 39 -14.17 13.58 -1.04
N GLY A 40 -14.86 12.72 -0.29
CA GLY A 40 -14.49 12.37 1.07
C GLY A 40 -13.78 11.01 1.13
N TRP A 41 -12.98 10.83 2.15
CA TRP A 41 -12.36 9.53 2.44
C TRP A 41 -12.47 9.20 3.93
N ALA A 42 -13.07 8.06 4.27
CA ALA A 42 -13.08 7.51 5.62
C ALA A 42 -11.91 6.55 5.80
N VAL A 43 -11.03 6.83 6.75
CA VAL A 43 -9.81 6.09 7.03
C VAL A 43 -9.59 5.93 8.53
N GLN A 44 -8.91 4.85 8.95
CA GLN A 44 -8.51 4.66 10.34
C GLN A 44 -7.39 5.65 10.73
N LYS A 45 -7.43 6.13 11.99
CA LYS A 45 -6.50 7.12 12.53
C LYS A 45 -5.03 6.81 12.24
N SER A 46 -4.65 5.54 12.33
CA SER A 46 -3.27 5.08 12.07
C SER A 46 -2.77 5.42 10.66
N PHE A 47 -3.66 5.49 9.67
CA PHE A 47 -3.32 5.71 8.27
C PHE A 47 -3.73 7.08 7.74
N ALA A 48 -4.42 7.88 8.55
CA ALA A 48 -4.82 9.24 8.18
C ALA A 48 -3.64 10.15 7.74
N PRO A 49 -2.43 10.04 8.33
CA PRO A 49 -1.27 10.84 7.89
C PRO A 49 -0.88 10.65 6.41
N LEU A 50 -1.17 9.49 5.81
CA LEU A 50 -0.94 9.25 4.38
C LEU A 50 -1.78 10.15 3.48
N LEU A 51 -2.99 10.50 3.93
CA LEU A 51 -4.01 11.17 3.13
C LEU A 51 -4.22 12.63 3.55
N HIS A 52 -3.65 13.03 4.69
CA HIS A 52 -3.86 14.39 5.23
C HIS A 52 -3.27 15.46 4.30
N GLY A 53 -4.12 16.37 3.83
CA GLY A 53 -3.75 17.42 2.90
C GLY A 53 -3.62 16.96 1.44
N HIS A 54 -4.07 15.75 1.11
CA HIS A 54 -4.07 15.26 -0.27
C HIS A 54 -5.00 16.12 -1.15
N PRO A 55 -4.53 16.67 -2.30
CA PRO A 55 -5.27 17.68 -3.08
C PRO A 55 -6.56 17.15 -3.72
N TYR A 56 -6.71 15.82 -3.84
CA TYR A 56 -7.92 15.21 -4.40
C TYR A 56 -8.95 14.82 -3.34
N ILE A 57 -8.65 15.00 -2.04
CA ILE A 57 -9.55 14.71 -0.93
C ILE A 57 -10.01 16.02 -0.31
N ASP A 58 -11.31 16.32 -0.42
CA ASP A 58 -11.89 17.51 0.17
C ASP A 58 -12.18 17.34 1.67
N ASN A 59 -12.60 16.13 2.08
CA ASN A 59 -12.92 15.82 3.47
C ASN A 59 -12.29 14.50 3.91
N LEU A 60 -11.36 14.56 4.85
CA LEU A 60 -10.78 13.37 5.45
C LEU A 60 -11.50 13.04 6.76
N HIS A 61 -12.20 11.92 6.78
CA HIS A 61 -12.97 11.42 7.91
C HIS A 61 -12.17 10.35 8.66
N VAL A 62 -11.87 10.61 9.94
CA VAL A 62 -10.97 9.76 10.71
C VAL A 62 -11.74 8.88 11.69
N LEU A 63 -11.63 7.57 11.51
CA LEU A 63 -12.14 6.58 12.47
C LEU A 63 -11.09 6.30 13.54
N ASP A 64 -11.37 6.68 14.79
CA ASP A 64 -10.43 6.48 15.91
C ASP A 64 -10.17 5.00 16.21
N SER A 65 -11.20 4.18 16.18
CA SER A 65 -11.08 2.71 16.33
C SER A 65 -12.29 2.00 15.72
N LYS A 66 -12.14 0.69 15.47
CA LYS A 66 -13.22 -0.16 14.90
C LYS A 66 -14.30 -0.57 15.92
N LYS A 67 -14.36 0.06 17.09
CA LYS A 67 -15.42 -0.13 18.08
C LYS A 67 -16.70 0.59 17.64
N LEU A 68 -17.86 0.14 18.10
CA LEU A 68 -19.17 0.69 17.69
C LEU A 68 -19.31 2.19 18.01
N GLY A 69 -18.94 2.64 19.21
CA GLY A 69 -19.04 4.05 19.60
C GLY A 69 -18.35 5.00 18.61
N PRO A 70 -17.05 4.83 18.31
CA PRO A 70 -16.36 5.60 17.28
C PRO A 70 -17.00 5.51 15.89
N CYS A 71 -17.57 4.34 15.50
CA CYS A 71 -18.27 4.21 14.23
C CYS A 71 -19.54 5.08 14.19
N PHE A 72 -20.32 5.14 15.28
CA PHE A 72 -21.51 5.98 15.35
C PHE A 72 -21.14 7.47 15.33
N LYS A 73 -20.10 7.88 16.08
CA LYS A 73 -19.59 9.27 16.05
C LYS A 73 -19.19 9.68 14.64
N LEU A 74 -18.42 8.84 13.95
CA LEU A 74 -18.08 9.07 12.55
C LEU A 74 -19.33 9.11 11.66
N GLY A 75 -20.31 8.26 11.93
CA GLY A 75 -21.60 8.25 11.22
C GLY A 75 -22.35 9.59 11.30
N ASP A 76 -22.31 10.27 12.44
CA ASP A 76 -22.92 11.61 12.59
C ASP A 76 -22.23 12.64 11.69
N GLU A 77 -20.90 12.62 11.63
CA GLU A 77 -20.11 13.48 10.76
C GLU A 77 -20.40 13.19 9.27
N LEU A 78 -20.45 11.92 8.88
CA LEU A 78 -20.75 11.51 7.51
C LEU A 78 -22.18 11.89 7.09
N ARG A 79 -23.16 11.79 7.98
CA ARG A 79 -24.54 12.25 7.71
C ARG A 79 -24.61 13.74 7.46
N ALA A 80 -23.88 14.52 8.25
CA ALA A 80 -23.80 15.97 8.06
C ALA A 80 -23.17 16.36 6.72
N ALA A 81 -22.23 15.52 6.22
CA ALA A 81 -21.57 15.73 4.95
C ALA A 81 -22.47 15.42 3.73
N LYS A 82 -23.58 14.69 3.88
CA LYS A 82 -24.62 14.43 2.85
C LYS A 82 -24.05 13.86 1.55
N TYR A 83 -23.32 12.76 1.62
CA TYR A 83 -22.79 12.07 0.43
C TYR A 83 -23.91 11.47 -0.42
N ASP A 84 -23.82 11.61 -1.75
CA ASP A 84 -24.73 10.99 -2.71
C ASP A 84 -24.40 9.52 -2.90
N ILE A 85 -23.09 9.22 -2.93
CA ILE A 85 -22.55 7.89 -3.19
C ILE A 85 -21.48 7.56 -2.15
N VAL A 86 -21.51 6.31 -1.70
CA VAL A 86 -20.43 5.69 -0.92
C VAL A 86 -19.88 4.49 -1.68
N LEU A 87 -18.57 4.45 -1.85
CA LEU A 87 -17.83 3.33 -2.41
C LEU A 87 -17.11 2.60 -1.27
N ASP A 88 -17.60 1.41 -0.88
CA ASP A 88 -16.95 0.57 0.14
C ASP A 88 -15.81 -0.24 -0.48
N ALA A 89 -14.63 0.36 -0.54
CA ALA A 89 -13.40 -0.26 -1.03
C ALA A 89 -12.74 -1.22 -0.03
N GLN A 90 -13.26 -1.33 1.19
CA GLN A 90 -12.81 -2.28 2.21
C GLN A 90 -13.56 -3.61 2.11
N GLY A 91 -14.88 -3.58 2.02
CA GLY A 91 -15.74 -4.75 1.89
C GLY A 91 -15.79 -5.66 3.12
N LEU A 92 -15.74 -5.09 4.33
CA LEU A 92 -15.86 -5.80 5.61
C LEU A 92 -17.01 -5.20 6.44
N PHE A 93 -17.42 -5.88 7.51
CA PHE A 93 -18.56 -5.45 8.33
C PHE A 93 -18.43 -4.01 8.83
N VAL A 94 -17.28 -3.63 9.39
CA VAL A 94 -17.08 -2.28 9.96
C VAL A 94 -17.15 -1.19 8.89
N SER A 95 -16.56 -1.41 7.72
CA SER A 95 -16.62 -0.44 6.62
C SER A 95 -18.04 -0.31 6.07
N ALA A 96 -18.74 -1.42 5.95
CA ALA A 96 -20.13 -1.44 5.52
C ALA A 96 -21.05 -0.75 6.53
N LEU A 97 -20.80 -0.91 7.84
CA LEU A 97 -21.50 -0.17 8.89
C LEU A 97 -21.23 1.33 8.77
N VAL A 98 -19.99 1.75 8.58
CA VAL A 98 -19.63 3.17 8.36
C VAL A 98 -20.35 3.70 7.12
N ALA A 99 -20.36 2.97 6.02
CA ALA A 99 -21.11 3.31 4.81
C ALA A 99 -22.62 3.46 5.10
N ARG A 100 -23.20 2.56 5.88
CA ARG A 100 -24.64 2.61 6.27
C ARG A 100 -24.93 3.83 7.14
N LEU A 101 -24.04 4.15 8.08
CA LEU A 101 -24.20 5.27 9.00
C LEU A 101 -24.11 6.63 8.31
N SER A 102 -23.50 6.75 7.14
CA SER A 102 -23.49 7.97 6.33
C SER A 102 -24.87 8.38 5.85
N ASN A 103 -25.83 7.44 5.82
CA ASN A 103 -27.17 7.59 5.27
C ASN A 103 -27.20 8.01 3.78
N ALA A 104 -26.12 7.78 3.04
CA ALA A 104 -26.08 8.03 1.61
C ALA A 104 -27.11 7.12 0.88
N PRO A 105 -27.84 7.66 -0.12
CA PRO A 105 -28.84 6.88 -0.86
C PRO A 105 -28.22 5.75 -1.66
N MET A 106 -27.00 5.91 -2.17
CA MET A 106 -26.30 4.87 -2.92
C MET A 106 -25.04 4.44 -2.17
N ARG A 107 -24.97 3.15 -1.83
CA ARG A 107 -23.84 2.52 -1.15
C ARG A 107 -23.43 1.29 -1.93
N ILE A 108 -22.30 1.39 -2.62
CA ILE A 108 -21.81 0.38 -3.55
C ILE A 108 -20.67 -0.39 -2.89
N GLY A 109 -20.77 -1.70 -2.92
CA GLY A 109 -19.77 -2.63 -2.41
C GLY A 109 -19.57 -3.82 -3.32
N TYR A 110 -18.75 -4.76 -2.89
CA TYR A 110 -18.47 -5.97 -3.64
C TYR A 110 -19.55 -7.03 -3.47
N ASN A 111 -19.69 -7.93 -4.46
CA ASN A 111 -20.63 -9.06 -4.45
C ASN A 111 -20.26 -10.19 -3.47
N TRP A 112 -19.11 -10.12 -2.83
CA TRP A 112 -18.74 -11.09 -1.78
C TRP A 112 -19.50 -10.85 -0.48
N ARG A 113 -19.62 -11.91 0.34
CA ARG A 113 -20.35 -11.84 1.62
C ARG A 113 -19.42 -12.00 2.81
N ARG A 114 -18.29 -11.29 2.80
CA ARG A 114 -17.37 -11.31 3.92
C ARG A 114 -17.97 -10.56 5.11
N GLU A 115 -18.02 -11.21 6.28
CA GLU A 115 -18.52 -10.61 7.51
C GLU A 115 -19.94 -9.98 7.34
N ALA A 116 -20.76 -10.51 6.45
CA ALA A 116 -22.10 -9.98 6.15
C ALA A 116 -22.11 -8.49 5.71
N ASN A 117 -21.05 -7.99 5.09
CA ASN A 117 -20.93 -6.60 4.65
C ASN A 117 -22.05 -6.16 3.69
N ASN A 118 -22.54 -7.09 2.88
CA ASN A 118 -23.54 -6.83 1.84
C ASN A 118 -24.90 -6.34 2.39
N ILE A 119 -25.25 -6.63 3.66
CA ILE A 119 -26.53 -6.22 4.25
C ILE A 119 -26.70 -4.71 4.36
N PHE A 120 -25.63 -3.96 4.36
CA PHE A 120 -25.63 -2.49 4.46
C PHE A 120 -25.50 -1.78 3.12
N MET A 121 -25.21 -2.51 2.05
CA MET A 121 -25.08 -1.95 0.71
C MET A 121 -26.43 -1.83 0.00
N THR A 122 -26.58 -0.86 -0.88
CA THR A 122 -27.72 -0.73 -1.80
C THR A 122 -27.44 -1.38 -3.14
N ASP A 123 -26.15 -1.52 -3.50
CA ASP A 123 -25.68 -2.18 -4.72
C ASP A 123 -24.45 -3.04 -4.40
N THR A 124 -24.47 -4.29 -4.78
CA THR A 124 -23.38 -5.26 -4.68
C THR A 124 -23.09 -5.93 -6.02
N SER A 125 -23.34 -5.24 -7.12
CA SER A 125 -23.08 -5.77 -8.47
C SER A 125 -21.60 -5.84 -8.83
N VAL A 126 -20.72 -5.15 -8.09
CA VAL A 126 -19.28 -5.12 -8.36
C VAL A 126 -18.65 -6.47 -8.07
N ILE A 127 -18.18 -7.13 -9.13
CA ILE A 127 -17.61 -8.47 -9.04
C ILE A 127 -16.19 -8.39 -8.46
N ALA A 128 -15.99 -9.03 -7.32
CA ALA A 128 -14.69 -9.22 -6.70
C ALA A 128 -14.34 -10.72 -6.68
N THR A 129 -13.44 -11.15 -7.54
CA THR A 129 -12.91 -12.52 -7.55
C THR A 129 -11.52 -12.53 -6.95
N ASP A 130 -11.12 -13.67 -6.36
CA ASP A 130 -9.77 -13.81 -5.81
C ASP A 130 -8.68 -13.96 -6.88
N ARG A 131 -9.06 -14.11 -8.14
CA ARG A 131 -8.14 -14.22 -9.28
C ARG A 131 -7.74 -12.88 -9.90
N VAL A 132 -8.24 -11.77 -9.36
CA VAL A 132 -8.03 -10.43 -9.91
C VAL A 132 -7.15 -9.63 -8.95
N HIS A 133 -6.25 -8.81 -9.51
CA HIS A 133 -5.39 -7.93 -8.72
C HIS A 133 -6.21 -6.99 -7.82
N MET A 134 -5.70 -6.65 -6.63
CA MET A 134 -6.43 -5.85 -5.64
C MET A 134 -6.83 -4.47 -6.20
N VAL A 135 -5.93 -3.78 -6.89
CA VAL A 135 -6.22 -2.47 -7.51
C VAL A 135 -7.32 -2.59 -8.58
N GLU A 136 -7.30 -3.66 -9.38
CA GLU A 136 -8.35 -3.90 -10.37
C GLU A 136 -9.73 -4.08 -9.72
N LYS A 137 -9.82 -4.79 -8.59
CA LYS A 137 -11.07 -4.89 -7.82
C LYS A 137 -11.56 -3.51 -7.35
N ILE A 138 -10.64 -2.70 -6.87
CA ILE A 138 -10.93 -1.34 -6.37
C ILE A 138 -11.40 -0.44 -7.51
N LEU A 139 -10.75 -0.50 -8.67
CA LEU A 139 -11.14 0.29 -9.84
C LEU A 139 -12.53 -0.05 -10.37
N ARG A 140 -12.98 -1.30 -10.24
CA ARG A 140 -14.36 -1.71 -10.60
C ARG A 140 -15.45 -0.97 -9.80
N LEU A 141 -15.14 -0.51 -8.58
CA LEU A 141 -16.05 0.38 -7.85
C LEU A 141 -16.17 1.73 -8.57
N GLY A 142 -15.08 2.26 -9.11
CA GLY A 142 -15.09 3.47 -9.94
C GLY A 142 -15.91 3.27 -11.22
N ASP A 143 -15.72 2.12 -11.90
CA ASP A 143 -16.48 1.80 -13.13
C ASP A 143 -17.99 1.81 -12.88
N SER A 144 -18.44 1.34 -11.72
CA SER A 144 -19.87 1.27 -11.37
C SER A 144 -20.54 2.64 -11.28
N VAL A 145 -19.76 3.71 -11.10
CA VAL A 145 -20.25 5.10 -11.07
C VAL A 145 -19.81 5.90 -12.31
N GLY A 146 -19.21 5.25 -13.29
CA GLY A 146 -18.76 5.89 -14.53
C GLY A 146 -17.43 6.64 -14.40
N ALA A 147 -16.61 6.34 -13.40
CA ALA A 147 -15.28 6.90 -13.31
C ALA A 147 -14.36 6.32 -14.39
N SER A 148 -13.56 7.18 -15.00
CA SER A 148 -12.59 6.78 -16.03
C SER A 148 -11.41 6.07 -15.39
N ARG A 149 -10.93 5.03 -16.06
CA ARG A 149 -9.66 4.40 -15.73
C ARG A 149 -8.54 5.20 -16.37
N ILE A 150 -7.85 5.99 -15.57
CA ILE A 150 -6.68 6.75 -16.02
C ILE A 150 -5.40 6.00 -15.66
N PRO A 151 -4.32 6.13 -16.46
CA PRO A 151 -3.02 5.60 -16.07
C PRO A 151 -2.55 6.22 -14.75
N PHE A 152 -2.21 5.36 -13.78
CA PHE A 152 -1.65 5.81 -12.51
C PHE A 152 -0.12 5.81 -12.62
N LEU A 153 0.46 6.96 -12.93
CA LEU A 153 1.92 7.11 -13.07
C LEU A 153 2.61 7.08 -11.70
N MET A 154 2.21 7.99 -10.83
CA MET A 154 2.59 8.07 -9.43
C MET A 154 1.63 8.99 -8.68
N ASP A 155 1.61 8.91 -7.37
CA ASP A 155 0.94 9.90 -6.52
C ASP A 155 1.92 11.05 -6.23
N THR A 156 1.73 12.17 -6.94
CA THR A 156 2.63 13.33 -6.84
C THR A 156 2.60 13.98 -5.45
N PHE A 157 1.50 13.88 -4.72
CA PHE A 157 1.41 14.40 -3.36
C PHE A 157 2.29 13.60 -2.39
N LEU A 158 2.25 12.27 -2.46
CA LEU A 158 3.13 11.43 -1.64
C LEU A 158 4.59 11.54 -2.10
N ALA A 159 4.83 11.59 -3.41
CA ALA A 159 6.18 11.73 -3.97
C ALA A 159 6.83 13.10 -3.64
N SER A 160 6.04 14.14 -3.36
CA SER A 160 6.55 15.46 -2.97
C SER A 160 6.98 15.55 -1.49
N LYS A 161 6.80 14.51 -0.69
CA LYS A 161 7.16 14.55 0.73
C LYS A 161 8.69 14.64 0.90
N PRO A 162 9.16 15.48 1.82
CA PRO A 162 10.59 15.63 2.04
C PRO A 162 11.20 14.36 2.64
N MET A 163 12.41 14.06 2.22
CA MET A 163 13.24 13.07 2.90
C MET A 163 13.92 13.76 4.09
N SER A 164 13.55 13.37 5.31
CA SER A 164 14.12 13.93 6.54
C SER A 164 15.39 13.22 7.02
N VAL A 165 16.06 12.49 6.12
CA VAL A 165 17.28 11.75 6.42
C VAL A 165 18.46 12.53 5.87
N ASP A 166 19.44 12.80 6.74
CA ASP A 166 20.70 13.38 6.31
C ASP A 166 21.51 12.32 5.53
N MET A 167 21.59 12.53 4.22
CA MET A 167 22.33 11.69 3.27
C MET A 167 23.66 12.33 2.89
N THR A 168 24.28 13.11 3.80
CA THR A 168 25.60 13.72 3.58
C THR A 168 26.67 12.65 3.51
N GLY A 169 27.10 12.32 2.31
CA GLY A 169 28.18 11.38 2.01
C GLY A 169 28.40 11.26 0.51
N ASP A 170 29.57 10.77 0.11
CA ASP A 170 29.94 10.57 -1.31
C ASP A 170 29.12 9.55 -2.08
N ARG A 171 28.20 8.83 -1.40
CA ARG A 171 27.33 7.79 -2.00
C ARG A 171 26.00 8.40 -2.39
N LYS A 172 25.79 8.55 -3.67
CA LYS A 172 24.62 9.21 -4.25
C LYS A 172 23.41 8.28 -4.49
N GLN A 173 23.53 6.96 -4.26
CA GLN A 173 22.49 6.00 -4.61
C GLN A 173 21.98 5.28 -3.36
N LEU A 174 20.80 5.67 -2.90
CA LEU A 174 20.13 5.04 -1.77
C LEU A 174 19.46 3.73 -2.21
N ALA A 175 19.73 2.63 -1.49
CA ALA A 175 19.00 1.37 -1.62
C ALA A 175 18.13 1.15 -0.37
N ALA A 176 16.81 1.29 -0.50
CA ALA A 176 15.89 1.10 0.60
C ALA A 176 15.55 -0.38 0.77
N LEU A 177 15.86 -0.95 1.92
CA LEU A 177 15.60 -2.35 2.28
C LEU A 177 14.45 -2.40 3.27
N VAL A 178 13.28 -2.87 2.84
CA VAL A 178 12.10 -3.03 3.69
C VAL A 178 12.20 -4.37 4.41
N VAL A 179 12.68 -4.34 5.66
CA VAL A 179 13.04 -5.53 6.42
C VAL A 179 11.88 -6.15 7.20
N GLY A 180 10.71 -5.52 7.19
CA GLY A 180 9.52 -5.97 7.90
C GLY A 180 8.45 -6.56 7.01
N ALA A 181 7.64 -7.43 7.61
CA ALA A 181 6.40 -7.91 7.02
C ALA A 181 5.38 -8.25 8.10
N SER A 182 4.09 -8.29 7.74
CA SER A 182 2.99 -8.62 8.67
C SER A 182 3.05 -10.05 9.23
N VAL A 183 3.82 -10.94 8.62
CA VAL A 183 4.08 -12.32 9.04
C VAL A 183 5.51 -12.72 8.69
N ALA A 184 6.13 -13.56 9.53
CA ALA A 184 7.52 -13.96 9.39
C ALA A 184 7.82 -14.69 8.07
N SER A 185 6.86 -15.44 7.52
CA SER A 185 7.01 -16.15 6.23
C SER A 185 7.12 -15.24 5.00
N LYS A 186 6.91 -13.93 5.17
CA LYS A 186 7.01 -12.93 4.10
C LYS A 186 8.32 -12.13 4.14
N THR A 187 9.25 -12.39 5.03
CA THR A 187 10.48 -11.63 5.16
C THR A 187 11.71 -12.52 5.09
N LEU A 188 12.85 -11.95 4.72
CA LEU A 188 14.14 -12.60 4.77
C LEU A 188 14.64 -12.67 6.22
N SER A 189 15.54 -13.62 6.50
CA SER A 189 16.27 -13.68 7.77
C SER A 189 17.18 -12.46 7.95
N PRO A 190 17.48 -12.05 9.19
CA PRO A 190 18.41 -10.95 9.46
C PRO A 190 19.79 -11.18 8.83
N GLU A 191 20.26 -12.40 8.82
CA GLU A 191 21.54 -12.83 8.22
C GLU A 191 21.52 -12.63 6.69
N HIS A 192 20.38 -12.87 6.07
CA HIS A 192 20.20 -12.69 4.63
C HIS A 192 20.14 -11.20 4.28
N TRP A 193 19.38 -10.40 5.03
CA TRP A 193 19.33 -8.95 4.85
C TRP A 193 20.70 -8.28 5.04
N ALA A 194 21.48 -8.69 6.05
CA ALA A 194 22.84 -8.17 6.28
C ALA A 194 23.76 -8.45 5.09
N ARG A 195 23.69 -9.69 4.53
CA ARG A 195 24.45 -10.06 3.33
C ARG A 195 24.05 -9.20 2.11
N ILE A 196 22.76 -8.95 1.91
CA ILE A 196 22.27 -8.08 0.82
C ILE A 196 22.79 -6.65 1.03
N ALA A 197 22.75 -6.12 2.26
CA ALA A 197 23.24 -4.80 2.57
C ALA A 197 24.74 -4.67 2.27
N ASP A 198 25.57 -5.65 2.64
CA ASP A 198 27.00 -5.68 2.35
C ASP A 198 27.30 -5.72 0.84
N MET A 199 26.53 -6.53 0.09
CA MET A 199 26.67 -6.61 -1.37
C MET A 199 26.28 -5.29 -2.05
N LEU A 200 25.22 -4.63 -1.59
CA LEU A 200 24.79 -3.31 -2.08
C LEU A 200 25.81 -2.24 -1.78
N PHE A 201 26.36 -2.24 -0.56
CA PHE A 201 27.43 -1.30 -0.17
C PHE A 201 28.66 -1.47 -1.06
N SER A 202 29.07 -2.71 -1.32
CA SER A 202 30.18 -3.02 -2.23
C SER A 202 29.87 -2.60 -3.67
N GLY A 203 28.60 -2.62 -4.09
CA GLY A 203 28.10 -2.15 -5.37
C GLY A 203 27.94 -0.63 -5.50
N GLY A 204 28.34 0.15 -4.47
CA GLY A 204 28.29 1.63 -4.50
C GLY A 204 27.00 2.24 -3.98
N PHE A 205 26.05 1.44 -3.48
CA PHE A 205 24.82 1.94 -2.87
C PHE A 205 25.02 2.30 -1.38
N THR A 206 24.12 3.12 -0.85
CA THR A 206 23.93 3.32 0.59
C THR A 206 22.74 2.50 1.05
N PRO A 207 22.92 1.38 1.75
CA PRO A 207 21.81 0.58 2.25
C PRO A 207 21.09 1.30 3.40
N VAL A 208 19.75 1.33 3.33
CA VAL A 208 18.90 1.96 4.34
C VAL A 208 17.83 0.97 4.77
N LEU A 209 17.80 0.59 6.04
CA LEU A 209 16.80 -0.32 6.60
C LEU A 209 15.50 0.44 6.89
N ILE A 210 14.39 -0.07 6.40
CA ILE A 210 13.05 0.47 6.57
C ILE A 210 12.20 -0.55 7.33
N GLY A 211 11.51 -0.11 8.37
CA GLY A 211 10.59 -0.93 9.17
C GLY A 211 9.78 -0.07 10.13
N GLY A 212 8.65 -0.60 10.60
CA GLY A 212 7.86 0.00 11.68
C GLY A 212 8.44 -0.29 13.08
N PRO A 213 7.73 0.11 14.13
CA PRO A 213 8.18 -0.15 15.51
C PRO A 213 8.36 -1.64 15.85
N GLN A 214 7.62 -2.54 15.20
CA GLN A 214 7.72 -3.98 15.42
C GLN A 214 8.99 -4.58 14.81
N GLU A 215 9.57 -3.93 13.81
CA GLU A 215 10.77 -4.37 13.10
C GLU A 215 12.07 -3.78 13.65
N GLN A 216 11.99 -2.92 14.69
CA GLN A 216 13.17 -2.26 15.26
C GLN A 216 14.25 -3.26 15.69
N ALA A 217 13.87 -4.29 16.46
CA ALA A 217 14.82 -5.29 16.94
C ALA A 217 15.46 -6.12 15.80
N VAL A 218 14.70 -6.39 14.74
CA VAL A 218 15.20 -7.09 13.56
C VAL A 218 16.19 -6.19 12.81
N ALA A 219 15.88 -4.91 12.64
CA ALA A 219 16.77 -3.96 11.98
C ALA A 219 18.08 -3.73 12.76
N GLU A 220 18.01 -3.65 14.09
CA GLU A 220 19.20 -3.58 14.96
C GLU A 220 20.07 -4.84 14.82
N LYS A 221 19.45 -6.03 14.72
CA LYS A 221 20.19 -7.27 14.47
C LYS A 221 20.86 -7.27 13.09
N ILE A 222 20.18 -6.79 12.05
CA ILE A 222 20.76 -6.67 10.70
C ILE A 222 21.96 -5.73 10.72
N GLU A 223 21.81 -4.57 11.35
CA GLU A 223 22.89 -3.56 11.50
C GLU A 223 24.11 -4.15 12.21
N ALA A 224 23.91 -4.95 13.28
CA ALA A 224 24.98 -5.62 14.00
C ALA A 224 25.66 -6.75 13.21
N LEU A 225 24.98 -7.39 12.28
CA LEU A 225 25.49 -8.48 11.44
C LEU A 225 26.18 -7.97 10.17
N ALA A 226 25.83 -6.78 9.70
CA ALA A 226 26.41 -6.18 8.50
C ALA A 226 27.89 -5.83 8.73
N SER A 227 28.74 -6.16 7.77
CA SER A 227 30.18 -5.84 7.79
C SER A 227 30.47 -4.40 7.34
N ASN A 228 29.51 -3.76 6.68
CA ASN A 228 29.62 -2.41 6.14
C ASN A 228 28.57 -1.48 6.77
N PRO A 229 28.77 -0.14 6.70
CA PRO A 229 27.80 0.81 7.23
C PRO A 229 26.42 0.68 6.60
N VAL A 230 25.39 0.67 7.45
CA VAL A 230 23.97 0.64 7.10
C VAL A 230 23.25 1.76 7.84
N ILE A 231 22.36 2.49 7.18
CA ILE A 231 21.52 3.49 7.85
C ILE A 231 20.26 2.77 8.35
N ASN A 232 20.01 2.80 9.65
CA ASN A 232 18.85 2.18 10.25
C ASN A 232 17.76 3.24 10.53
N LEU A 233 16.66 3.19 9.76
CA LEU A 233 15.47 4.03 9.89
C LEU A 233 14.26 3.29 10.46
N ALA A 234 14.39 2.04 10.87
CA ALA A 234 13.28 1.30 11.47
C ALA A 234 12.76 2.03 12.72
N ALA A 235 11.46 2.20 12.81
CA ALA A 235 10.74 2.97 13.83
C ALA A 235 11.07 4.48 13.90
N LYS A 236 11.82 5.01 12.94
CA LYS A 236 12.30 6.42 12.94
C LYS A 236 11.61 7.28 11.88
N THR A 237 10.70 6.74 11.08
CA THR A 237 9.99 7.47 10.04
C THR A 237 8.48 7.42 10.25
N SER A 238 7.83 8.55 10.06
CA SER A 238 6.39 8.61 9.81
C SER A 238 6.08 8.09 8.39
N PHE A 239 4.82 7.87 8.06
CA PHE A 239 4.43 7.46 6.69
C PHE A 239 4.82 8.48 5.62
N THR A 240 4.77 9.78 5.94
CA THR A 240 5.15 10.84 5.01
C THR A 240 6.65 10.91 4.80
N GLU A 241 7.45 10.75 5.85
CA GLU A 241 8.91 10.67 5.76
C GLU A 241 9.33 9.40 5.01
N LEU A 242 8.65 8.27 5.25
CA LEU A 242 8.86 7.04 4.49
C LEU A 242 8.60 7.26 2.99
N ALA A 243 7.52 7.95 2.63
CA ALA A 243 7.25 8.28 1.22
C ALA A 243 8.40 9.10 0.62
N GLY A 244 8.93 10.09 1.35
CA GLY A 244 10.11 10.88 0.93
C GLY A 244 11.36 10.02 0.75
N VAL A 245 11.64 9.08 1.67
CA VAL A 245 12.78 8.15 1.54
C VAL A 245 12.62 7.28 0.30
N LEU A 246 11.45 6.68 0.10
CA LEU A 246 11.19 5.79 -1.03
C LEU A 246 11.26 6.53 -2.38
N THR A 247 10.73 7.76 -2.45
CA THR A 247 10.82 8.61 -3.67
C THR A 247 12.26 8.88 -4.08
N ASN A 248 13.15 9.07 -3.11
CA ASN A 248 14.57 9.37 -3.36
C ASN A 248 15.45 8.11 -3.43
N ALA A 249 14.88 6.93 -3.29
CA ALA A 249 15.63 5.69 -3.43
C ALA A 249 15.94 5.38 -4.90
N ALA A 250 17.20 5.07 -5.20
CA ALA A 250 17.60 4.53 -6.50
C ALA A 250 16.97 3.15 -6.75
N VAL A 251 16.75 2.41 -5.67
CA VAL A 251 16.03 1.14 -5.69
C VAL A 251 15.43 0.83 -4.32
N VAL A 252 14.26 0.20 -4.34
CA VAL A 252 13.60 -0.37 -3.16
C VAL A 252 13.63 -1.89 -3.29
N VAL A 253 14.06 -2.59 -2.25
CA VAL A 253 13.93 -4.06 -2.13
C VAL A 253 12.93 -4.34 -1.02
N SER A 254 11.83 -4.98 -1.35
CA SER A 254 10.74 -5.20 -0.40
C SER A 254 10.00 -6.50 -0.68
N SER A 255 9.64 -7.20 0.37
CA SER A 255 8.61 -8.23 0.28
C SER A 255 7.22 -7.60 0.09
N ASP A 256 6.18 -8.44 -0.15
CA ASP A 256 4.78 -8.00 -0.29
C ASP A 256 4.23 -7.38 1.00
N THR A 257 4.43 -6.08 1.14
CA THR A 257 4.10 -5.26 2.33
C THR A 257 3.48 -3.92 1.94
N GLY A 258 2.97 -3.18 2.93
CA GLY A 258 2.45 -1.84 2.68
C GLY A 258 3.50 -0.87 2.12
N ALA A 259 4.76 -1.02 2.50
CA ALA A 259 5.86 -0.20 1.98
C ALA A 259 6.20 -0.52 0.52
N LEU A 260 6.04 -1.77 0.07
CA LEU A 260 6.12 -2.13 -1.35
C LEU A 260 5.12 -1.31 -2.17
N HIS A 261 3.86 -1.29 -1.71
CA HIS A 261 2.81 -0.56 -2.41
C HIS A 261 3.04 0.96 -2.37
N LEU A 262 3.58 1.48 -1.27
CA LEU A 262 3.96 2.89 -1.19
C LEU A 262 5.11 3.21 -2.17
N ALA A 263 6.12 2.35 -2.29
CA ALA A 263 7.20 2.50 -3.26
C ALA A 263 6.65 2.59 -4.70
N VAL A 264 5.72 1.69 -5.05
CA VAL A 264 5.02 1.74 -6.34
C VAL A 264 4.23 3.05 -6.50
N ALA A 265 3.50 3.48 -5.46
CA ALA A 265 2.68 4.68 -5.51
C ALA A 265 3.49 5.97 -5.71
N VAL A 266 4.70 6.05 -5.15
CA VAL A 266 5.58 7.22 -5.33
C VAL A 266 6.50 7.10 -6.55
N GLY A 267 6.36 6.04 -7.35
CA GLY A 267 7.14 5.86 -8.58
C GLY A 267 8.57 5.36 -8.35
N ALA A 268 8.87 4.77 -7.19
CA ALA A 268 10.20 4.26 -6.88
C ALA A 268 10.53 2.97 -7.64
N PRO A 269 11.72 2.84 -8.26
CA PRO A 269 12.17 1.59 -8.85
C PRO A 269 12.24 0.48 -7.79
N THR A 270 11.60 -0.67 -8.03
CA THR A 270 11.38 -1.65 -6.96
C THR A 270 11.69 -3.08 -7.39
N VAL A 271 12.39 -3.81 -6.53
CA VAL A 271 12.50 -5.28 -6.56
C VAL A 271 11.54 -5.84 -5.52
N GLY A 272 10.49 -6.48 -5.96
CA GLY A 272 9.48 -7.12 -5.11
C GLY A 272 9.81 -8.59 -4.88
N LEU A 273 9.89 -9.00 -3.62
CA LEU A 273 10.18 -10.37 -3.19
C LEU A 273 8.87 -11.06 -2.81
N PHE A 274 8.55 -12.15 -3.47
CA PHE A 274 7.33 -12.93 -3.27
C PHE A 274 7.67 -14.38 -2.91
N GLY A 275 6.79 -14.99 -2.14
CA GLY A 275 6.93 -16.38 -1.75
C GLY A 275 5.54 -16.93 -1.39
N VAL A 276 5.03 -16.63 -0.21
CA VAL A 276 3.71 -17.10 0.27
C VAL A 276 2.53 -16.28 -0.27
N THR A 277 2.79 -15.24 -1.04
CA THR A 277 1.76 -14.40 -1.69
C THR A 277 1.94 -14.44 -3.20
N ASP A 278 0.81 -14.38 -3.91
CA ASP A 278 0.79 -14.42 -5.37
C ASP A 278 1.07 -13.02 -5.95
N PRO A 279 2.19 -12.84 -6.68
CA PRO A 279 2.54 -11.55 -7.28
C PRO A 279 1.54 -11.07 -8.34
N VAL A 280 0.73 -11.96 -8.91
CA VAL A 280 -0.34 -11.59 -9.85
C VAL A 280 -1.44 -10.82 -9.11
N ARG A 281 -1.67 -11.13 -7.83
CA ARG A 281 -2.73 -10.51 -7.01
C ARG A 281 -2.29 -9.23 -6.31
N THR A 282 -1.03 -9.15 -5.92
CA THR A 282 -0.53 -8.08 -5.05
C THR A 282 0.74 -7.38 -5.57
N GLY A 283 1.37 -7.90 -6.61
CA GLY A 283 2.55 -7.29 -7.23
C GLY A 283 2.26 -5.96 -7.92
N ASN A 284 3.22 -5.45 -8.68
CA ASN A 284 3.01 -4.22 -9.43
C ASN A 284 2.47 -4.49 -10.84
N ASN A 285 1.19 -4.28 -11.03
CA ASN A 285 0.57 -4.20 -12.35
C ASN A 285 -0.24 -2.89 -12.53
N TRP A 286 -0.04 -1.91 -11.65
CA TRP A 286 -0.83 -0.68 -11.58
C TRP A 286 0.00 0.61 -11.56
N GLY A 287 1.27 0.55 -11.17
CA GLY A 287 2.22 1.65 -11.25
C GLY A 287 3.15 1.53 -12.45
N HIS A 288 3.75 2.63 -12.87
CA HIS A 288 4.61 2.71 -14.06
C HIS A 288 6.11 2.70 -13.76
N ALA A 289 6.50 2.74 -12.49
CA ALA A 289 7.91 2.64 -12.10
C ALA A 289 8.51 1.28 -12.53
N PRO A 290 9.81 1.24 -12.82
CA PRO A 290 10.50 -0.02 -13.07
C PRO A 290 10.28 -0.99 -11.91
N PHE A 291 9.82 -2.21 -12.21
CA PHE A 291 9.55 -3.22 -11.22
C PHE A 291 10.08 -4.58 -11.67
N ILE A 292 10.76 -5.29 -10.78
CA ILE A 292 11.16 -6.67 -11.00
C ILE A 292 10.55 -7.52 -9.89
N THR A 293 9.80 -8.54 -10.27
CA THR A 293 9.29 -9.56 -9.36
C THR A 293 10.31 -10.68 -9.26
N LEU A 294 10.70 -11.02 -8.03
CA LEU A 294 11.39 -12.27 -7.71
C LEU A 294 10.43 -13.12 -6.90
N ASP A 295 10.15 -14.32 -7.38
CA ASP A 295 9.20 -15.25 -6.77
C ASP A 295 9.91 -16.56 -6.44
N ALA A 296 9.93 -16.94 -5.18
CA ALA A 296 10.52 -18.19 -4.73
C ALA A 296 9.72 -19.44 -5.15
N GLY A 297 8.62 -19.27 -5.89
CA GLY A 297 7.78 -20.38 -6.35
C GLY A 297 6.89 -20.96 -5.25
N GLY A 298 6.66 -20.21 -4.18
CA GLY A 298 5.80 -20.62 -3.07
C GLY A 298 4.32 -20.60 -3.45
N LEU A 299 3.61 -21.59 -2.94
CA LEU A 299 2.17 -21.82 -2.86
C LEU A 299 1.31 -21.14 -3.95
N ALA A 300 1.30 -21.70 -5.14
CA ALA A 300 0.32 -21.43 -6.20
C ALA A 300 -1.13 -21.76 -5.80
N ASP A 301 -1.32 -22.37 -4.64
CA ASP A 301 -2.63 -22.72 -4.09
C ASP A 301 -3.18 -21.60 -3.20
N ASN A 302 -4.47 -21.32 -3.36
CA ASN A 302 -5.31 -20.37 -2.64
C ASN A 302 -5.30 -20.47 -1.08
N ARG A 303 -4.21 -20.97 -0.48
CA ARG A 303 -4.05 -21.04 0.95
C ARG A 303 -3.88 -19.62 1.52
N ASN A 304 -4.58 -19.37 2.61
CA ASN A 304 -4.40 -18.16 3.36
C ASN A 304 -2.94 -18.09 3.83
N PHE A 305 -2.18 -17.07 3.42
CA PHE A 305 -0.76 -16.90 3.80
C PHE A 305 -0.52 -16.88 5.31
N ARG A 306 -1.58 -16.74 6.12
CA ARG A 306 -1.55 -16.83 7.58
C ARG A 306 -1.51 -18.27 8.10
N ASP A 307 -1.91 -19.23 7.27
CA ASP A 307 -1.96 -20.65 7.61
C ASP A 307 -0.66 -21.38 7.18
N VAL A 308 0.30 -20.63 6.61
CA VAL A 308 1.63 -21.16 6.27
C VAL A 308 2.43 -21.27 7.56
N ALA A 309 3.02 -22.43 7.80
CA ALA A 309 3.87 -22.66 8.97
C ALA A 309 4.97 -21.59 9.06
N ALA A 310 5.26 -21.12 10.27
CA ALA A 310 6.20 -20.02 10.51
C ALA A 310 7.64 -20.34 10.04
N ASP A 311 7.95 -21.60 9.81
CA ASP A 311 9.22 -22.13 9.31
C ASP A 311 9.28 -22.24 7.78
N ALA A 312 8.17 -22.07 7.08
CA ALA A 312 8.15 -21.99 5.62
C ALA A 312 8.72 -20.66 5.14
N LYS A 313 10.02 -20.49 5.18
CA LYS A 313 10.74 -19.28 4.77
C LYS A 313 10.92 -19.21 3.25
N VAL A 314 9.86 -19.26 2.53
CA VAL A 314 9.90 -19.33 1.06
C VAL A 314 10.58 -18.10 0.45
N VAL A 315 10.39 -16.91 1.02
CA VAL A 315 11.07 -15.68 0.54
C VAL A 315 12.58 -15.75 0.82
N ASP A 316 12.99 -16.40 1.91
CA ASP A 316 14.41 -16.57 2.29
C ASP A 316 15.17 -17.51 1.33
N ASP A 317 14.45 -18.27 0.49
CA ASP A 317 15.06 -19.15 -0.55
C ASP A 317 15.53 -18.36 -1.78
N ILE A 318 15.12 -17.10 -1.96
CA ILE A 318 15.58 -16.28 -3.09
C ILE A 318 17.06 -15.93 -2.89
N PRO A 319 17.98 -16.35 -3.78
CA PRO A 319 19.41 -16.11 -3.58
C PRO A 319 19.75 -14.61 -3.53
N SER A 320 20.64 -14.19 -2.61
CA SER A 320 21.11 -12.79 -2.55
C SER A 320 21.68 -12.32 -3.89
N SER A 321 22.36 -13.20 -4.62
CA SER A 321 22.91 -12.89 -5.94
C SER A 321 21.85 -12.53 -6.97
N GLU A 322 20.69 -13.17 -6.92
CA GLU A 322 19.54 -12.87 -7.80
C GLU A 322 18.91 -11.52 -7.44
N ILE A 323 18.76 -11.23 -6.15
CA ILE A 323 18.28 -9.94 -5.67
C ILE A 323 19.20 -8.81 -6.14
N ILE A 324 20.53 -8.96 -5.98
CA ILE A 324 21.51 -7.97 -6.40
C ILE A 324 21.54 -7.82 -7.93
N ALA A 325 21.43 -8.90 -8.68
CA ALA A 325 21.32 -8.83 -10.14
C ALA A 325 20.07 -8.04 -10.59
N ALA A 326 18.93 -8.23 -9.91
CA ALA A 326 17.72 -7.47 -10.15
C ALA A 326 17.88 -5.98 -9.83
N VAL A 327 18.54 -5.65 -8.70
CA VAL A 327 18.88 -4.27 -8.32
C VAL A 327 19.73 -3.59 -9.40
N HIS A 328 20.80 -4.20 -9.84
CA HIS A 328 21.65 -3.63 -10.89
C HIS A 328 20.91 -3.50 -12.24
N LYS A 329 20.02 -4.41 -12.56
CA LYS A 329 19.19 -4.34 -13.78
C LYS A 329 18.23 -3.16 -13.75
N ILE A 330 17.66 -2.85 -12.58
CA ILE A 330 16.79 -1.67 -12.40
C ILE A 330 17.62 -0.38 -12.44
N ALA A 331 18.71 -0.31 -11.70
CA ALA A 331 19.55 0.88 -11.60
C ALA A 331 20.14 1.32 -12.95
N ARG A 332 20.45 0.38 -13.84
CA ARG A 332 20.95 0.68 -15.22
C ARG A 332 19.87 1.23 -16.16
N ARG A 333 18.59 1.13 -15.81
CA ARG A 333 17.48 1.64 -16.63
C ARG A 333 17.08 3.07 -16.29
N MET A 334 17.71 3.63 -15.27
CA MET A 334 17.54 5.03 -14.90
C MET A 334 18.42 5.92 -15.80
N PRO A 335 17.85 7.02 -16.37
CA PRO A 335 18.61 7.93 -17.22
C PRO A 335 19.72 8.66 -16.48
#